data_97ea0b0ccff10428ab0f1b7a250b47b7
#
_entry.id   97ea0b0ccff10428ab0f1b7a250b47b7
#
_cell.length_a   1.000
_cell.length_b   1.000
_cell.length_c   1.000
_cell.angle_alpha   90.00
_cell.angle_beta   90.00
_cell.angle_gamma   90.00
#
_symmetry.space_group_name_H-M   'P 1'
#
loop_
_entity.id
_entity.type
_entity.pdbx_description
1 polymer ?
#
loop_
_entity_poly.entity_id
_entity_poly.type
_entity_poly.pdbx_seq_one_letter_code
_entity_poly.pdbx_strand_id
1 'polypeptide(L)'
;MEDLKIIQLYWEREESAIIQTKEKYGKTMEQLAYRLLFDYQDTEECCSDTYWDLWNALPPNRPIHLKAFIMRICRCNAMNRLERREAKKRKCVMVEMTKELEETIPDETFQKTSEGELTVYIQDYLRSLPSDKRILFVRRYWYGDSIKELAVMFGMTQSSVKVSLFRMREQFKEMLVCQGVTESH
;
A
#
# COMPACT_ATOMS: atom_id res chain seq x y z
N MET A 1 18.60 5.09 9.33
CA MET A 1 19.25 5.48 8.02
C MET A 1 18.21 6.08 7.10
N GLU A 2 18.59 7.01 6.21
CA GLU A 2 17.69 7.59 5.22
C GLU A 2 17.34 6.61 4.10
N ASP A 3 16.14 6.70 3.52
CA ASP A 3 15.65 5.75 2.51
C ASP A 3 16.53 5.69 1.27
N LEU A 4 17.02 6.84 0.81
CA LEU A 4 17.92 6.91 -0.34
C LEU A 4 19.21 6.11 -0.13
N LYS A 5 19.75 6.12 1.09
CA LYS A 5 20.94 5.33 1.42
C LYS A 5 20.63 3.83 1.43
N ILE A 6 19.47 3.44 1.92
CA ILE A 6 19.03 2.03 1.90
C ILE A 6 18.86 1.56 0.44
N ILE A 7 18.22 2.37 -0.41
CA ILE A 7 18.07 2.05 -1.85
C ILE A 7 19.44 1.91 -2.49
N GLN A 8 20.39 2.79 -2.18
CA GLN A 8 21.74 2.74 -2.72
C GLN A 8 22.45 1.43 -2.34
N LEU A 9 22.34 0.97 -1.09
CA LEU A 9 22.91 -0.31 -0.66
C LEU A 9 22.34 -1.50 -1.44
N TYR A 10 21.02 -1.50 -1.77
CA TYR A 10 20.44 -2.52 -2.66
C TYR A 10 21.03 -2.47 -4.08
N TRP A 11 21.29 -1.27 -4.58
CA TRP A 11 21.90 -1.10 -5.91
C TRP A 11 23.35 -1.57 -5.95
N GLU A 12 24.08 -1.41 -4.87
CA GLU A 12 25.45 -1.88 -4.67
C GLU A 12 25.52 -3.37 -4.32
N ARG A 13 24.35 -4.04 -4.15
CA ARG A 13 24.25 -5.44 -3.74
C ARG A 13 24.91 -5.72 -2.38
N GLU A 14 24.85 -4.74 -1.49
CA GLU A 14 25.35 -4.88 -0.12
C GLU A 14 24.30 -5.55 0.77
N GLU A 15 24.65 -6.67 1.43
CA GLU A 15 23.75 -7.38 2.34
C GLU A 15 23.26 -6.52 3.52
N SER A 16 24.01 -5.50 3.87
CA SER A 16 23.65 -4.50 4.86
C SER A 16 22.33 -3.78 4.53
N ALA A 17 21.91 -3.74 3.25
CA ALA A 17 20.61 -3.20 2.83
C ALA A 17 19.43 -3.90 3.51
N ILE A 18 19.49 -5.24 3.61
CA ILE A 18 18.46 -6.05 4.26
C ILE A 18 18.42 -5.75 5.76
N ILE A 19 19.59 -5.67 6.40
CA ILE A 19 19.71 -5.35 7.84
C ILE A 19 19.09 -3.98 8.14
N GLN A 20 19.45 -2.97 7.35
CA GLN A 20 18.93 -1.61 7.52
C GLN A 20 17.43 -1.51 7.25
N THR A 21 16.94 -2.28 6.28
CA THR A 21 15.49 -2.37 6.00
C THR A 21 14.77 -3.03 7.19
N LYS A 22 15.33 -4.10 7.75
CA LYS A 22 14.76 -4.79 8.92
C LYS A 22 14.72 -3.89 10.14
N GLU A 23 15.80 -3.17 10.43
CA GLU A 23 15.87 -2.24 11.55
C GLU A 23 14.83 -1.11 11.43
N LYS A 24 14.65 -0.56 10.22
CA LYS A 24 13.77 0.59 10.01
C LYS A 24 12.30 0.20 9.83
N TYR A 25 12.01 -0.87 9.11
CA TYR A 25 10.66 -1.22 8.66
C TYR A 25 10.16 -2.59 9.13
N GLY A 26 11.01 -3.43 9.70
CA GLY A 26 10.68 -4.81 10.08
C GLY A 26 9.44 -4.89 10.96
N LYS A 27 9.39 -4.11 12.04
CA LYS A 27 8.24 -4.08 12.95
C LYS A 27 6.93 -3.67 12.27
N THR A 28 6.99 -2.73 11.33
CA THR A 28 5.81 -2.29 10.57
C THR A 28 5.36 -3.38 9.58
N MET A 29 6.31 -4.07 8.96
CA MET A 29 6.03 -5.22 8.08
C MET A 29 5.37 -6.36 8.85
N GLU A 30 5.93 -6.74 10.00
CA GLU A 30 5.38 -7.79 10.87
C GLU A 30 3.96 -7.48 11.31
N GLN A 31 3.71 -6.24 11.74
CA GLN A 31 2.35 -5.80 12.11
C GLN A 31 1.37 -5.88 10.94
N LEU A 32 1.80 -5.47 9.73
CA LEU A 32 0.97 -5.55 8.53
C LEU A 32 0.67 -7.00 8.16
N ALA A 33 1.70 -7.85 8.10
CA ALA A 33 1.56 -9.25 7.74
C ALA A 33 0.69 -9.99 8.77
N TYR A 34 0.93 -9.78 10.07
CA TYR A 34 0.14 -10.43 11.11
C TYR A 34 -1.35 -10.03 11.06
N ARG A 35 -1.67 -8.76 10.81
CA ARG A 35 -3.06 -8.30 10.66
C ARG A 35 -3.81 -8.96 9.48
N LEU A 36 -3.07 -9.42 8.48
CA LEU A 36 -3.63 -10.10 7.32
C LEU A 36 -3.70 -11.61 7.51
N LEU A 37 -2.66 -12.21 8.12
CA LEU A 37 -2.49 -13.66 8.19
C LEU A 37 -3.02 -14.30 9.47
N PHE A 38 -3.04 -13.54 10.57
CA PHE A 38 -3.41 -14.00 11.92
C PHE A 38 -2.66 -15.27 12.37
N ASP A 39 -1.40 -15.42 11.91
CA ASP A 39 -0.54 -16.54 12.17
C ASP A 39 0.92 -16.08 12.23
N TYR A 40 1.63 -16.42 13.30
CA TYR A 40 3.00 -15.96 13.51
C TYR A 40 4.01 -16.59 12.54
N GLN A 41 3.88 -17.89 12.26
CA GLN A 41 4.78 -18.59 11.36
C GLN A 41 4.64 -18.05 9.92
N ASP A 42 3.40 -17.91 9.44
CA ASP A 42 3.16 -17.31 8.12
C ASP A 42 3.61 -15.86 8.07
N THR A 43 3.54 -15.12 9.17
CA THR A 43 4.03 -13.73 9.25
C THR A 43 5.54 -13.68 9.07
N GLU A 44 6.30 -14.52 9.77
CA GLU A 44 7.76 -14.59 9.63
C GLU A 44 8.18 -14.98 8.21
N GLU A 45 7.52 -15.98 7.64
CA GLU A 45 7.78 -16.40 6.27
C GLU A 45 7.42 -15.31 5.25
N CYS A 46 6.30 -14.60 5.46
CA CYS A 46 5.90 -13.47 4.62
C CYS A 46 6.93 -12.33 4.67
N CYS A 47 7.46 -12.03 5.84
CA CYS A 47 8.51 -11.02 5.99
C CYS A 47 9.81 -11.46 5.29
N SER A 48 10.18 -12.73 5.41
CA SER A 48 11.36 -13.31 4.74
C SER A 48 11.22 -13.24 3.21
N ASP A 49 10.07 -13.64 2.67
CA ASP A 49 9.75 -13.52 1.25
C ASP A 49 9.81 -12.05 0.79
N THR A 50 9.35 -11.13 1.63
CA THR A 50 9.39 -9.69 1.31
C THR A 50 10.82 -9.16 1.20
N TYR A 51 11.75 -9.56 2.07
CA TYR A 51 13.16 -9.19 1.94
C TYR A 51 13.80 -9.76 0.67
N TRP A 52 13.44 -10.99 0.33
CA TRP A 52 13.91 -11.62 -0.91
C TRP A 52 13.39 -10.89 -2.15
N ASP A 53 12.11 -10.57 -2.17
CA ASP A 53 11.51 -9.83 -3.28
C ASP A 53 12.07 -8.41 -3.41
N LEU A 54 12.34 -7.73 -2.30
CA LEU A 54 13.02 -6.44 -2.30
C LEU A 54 14.42 -6.55 -2.91
N TRP A 55 15.17 -7.57 -2.53
CA TRP A 55 16.52 -7.82 -3.08
C TRP A 55 16.48 -8.01 -4.59
N ASN A 56 15.47 -8.71 -5.10
CA ASN A 56 15.31 -8.95 -6.52
C ASN A 56 14.70 -7.75 -7.27
N ALA A 57 13.88 -6.94 -6.62
CA ALA A 57 13.23 -5.79 -7.23
C ALA A 57 14.13 -4.54 -7.27
N LEU A 58 15.12 -4.43 -6.40
CA LEU A 58 16.07 -3.34 -6.30
C LEU A 58 17.50 -3.84 -6.63
N PRO A 59 18.14 -3.49 -7.76
CA PRO A 59 17.64 -2.80 -8.92
C PRO A 59 16.72 -3.69 -9.80
N PRO A 60 16.03 -3.18 -10.83
CA PRO A 60 16.22 -1.85 -11.46
C PRO A 60 15.34 -0.74 -10.88
N ASN A 61 14.39 -1.06 -9.99
CA ASN A 61 13.46 -0.06 -9.47
C ASN A 61 14.18 0.93 -8.53
N ARG A 62 13.79 2.21 -8.61
CA ARG A 62 14.17 3.26 -7.65
C ARG A 62 12.89 3.91 -7.10
N PRO A 63 12.26 3.30 -6.08
CA PRO A 63 11.04 3.87 -5.52
C PRO A 63 11.32 5.22 -4.86
N ILE A 64 10.45 6.18 -5.08
CA ILE A 64 10.51 7.50 -4.44
C ILE A 64 10.21 7.32 -2.94
N HIS A 65 9.24 6.45 -2.63
CA HIS A 65 8.84 6.13 -1.25
C HIS A 65 9.15 4.66 -0.93
N LEU A 66 10.31 4.42 -0.33
CA LEU A 66 10.78 3.07 -0.01
C LEU A 66 9.80 2.33 0.90
N LYS A 67 9.25 3.00 1.93
CA LYS A 67 8.28 2.41 2.84
C LYS A 67 7.04 1.89 2.11
N ALA A 68 6.44 2.71 1.23
CA ALA A 68 5.25 2.31 0.46
C ALA A 68 5.55 1.12 -0.44
N PHE A 69 6.72 1.12 -1.07
CA PHE A 69 7.19 0.02 -1.91
C PHE A 69 7.34 -1.29 -1.12
N ILE A 70 7.97 -1.24 0.08
CA ILE A 70 8.12 -2.39 0.97
C ILE A 70 6.76 -2.92 1.41
N MET A 71 5.88 -2.04 1.90
CA MET A 71 4.56 -2.44 2.41
C MET A 71 3.68 -3.03 1.30
N ARG A 72 3.84 -2.57 0.05
CA ARG A 72 3.17 -3.15 -1.11
C ARG A 72 3.61 -4.61 -1.32
N ILE A 73 4.91 -4.87 -1.37
CA ILE A 73 5.45 -6.23 -1.57
C ILE A 73 4.99 -7.15 -0.43
N CYS A 74 5.13 -6.69 0.82
CA CYS A 74 4.69 -7.44 2.00
C CYS A 74 3.20 -7.82 1.93
N ARG A 75 2.35 -6.87 1.53
CA ARG A 75 0.91 -7.14 1.37
C ARG A 75 0.63 -8.14 0.26
N CYS A 76 1.32 -8.04 -0.89
CA CYS A 76 1.20 -9.01 -1.97
C CYS A 76 1.57 -10.43 -1.49
N ASN A 77 2.66 -10.56 -0.74
CA ASN A 77 3.09 -11.84 -0.19
C ASN A 77 2.08 -12.42 0.82
N ALA A 78 1.55 -11.58 1.70
CA ALA A 78 0.51 -12.00 2.63
C ALA A 78 -0.76 -12.47 1.91
N MET A 79 -1.21 -11.74 0.89
CA MET A 79 -2.39 -12.13 0.11
C MET A 79 -2.17 -13.41 -0.69
N ASN A 80 -1.00 -13.58 -1.32
CA ASN A 80 -0.64 -14.82 -2.01
C ASN A 80 -0.66 -16.03 -1.06
N ARG A 81 -0.26 -15.86 0.21
CA ARG A 81 -0.33 -16.91 1.24
C ARG A 81 -1.78 -17.24 1.60
N LEU A 82 -2.62 -16.24 1.81
CA LEU A 82 -4.06 -16.44 2.05
C LEU A 82 -4.72 -17.18 0.88
N GLU A 83 -4.39 -16.80 -0.36
CA GLU A 83 -4.91 -17.48 -1.56
C GLU A 83 -4.46 -18.93 -1.67
N ARG A 84 -3.21 -19.23 -1.31
CA ARG A 84 -2.73 -20.62 -1.25
C ARG A 84 -3.47 -21.46 -0.20
N ARG A 85 -3.82 -20.84 0.95
CA ARG A 85 -4.64 -21.52 1.97
C ARG A 85 -6.06 -21.80 1.49
N GLU A 86 -6.67 -20.88 0.73
CA GLU A 86 -8.05 -20.99 0.26
C GLU A 86 -8.19 -21.69 -1.11
N ALA A 87 -7.12 -22.28 -1.63
CA ALA A 87 -7.05 -23.04 -2.88
C ALA A 87 -8.18 -22.77 -3.87
N LYS A 88 -8.20 -21.63 -4.53
CA LYS A 88 -8.69 -21.42 -5.92
C LYS A 88 -8.88 -19.94 -6.26
N LYS A 89 -8.14 -19.48 -7.27
CA LYS A 89 -8.40 -18.29 -8.11
C LYS A 89 -8.28 -16.93 -7.44
N ARG A 90 -7.10 -16.27 -7.47
CA ARG A 90 -7.00 -14.80 -7.63
C ARG A 90 -5.56 -14.33 -7.81
N LYS A 91 -5.07 -14.40 -9.02
CA LYS A 91 -3.81 -13.75 -9.41
C LYS A 91 -4.05 -12.28 -9.74
N CYS A 92 -3.19 -11.40 -9.20
CA CYS A 92 -2.83 -10.09 -9.77
C CYS A 92 -3.81 -8.90 -9.68
N VAL A 93 -4.29 -8.53 -8.50
CA VAL A 93 -5.06 -7.28 -8.36
C VAL A 93 -4.33 -6.19 -7.57
N MET A 94 -3.32 -6.54 -6.80
CA MET A 94 -2.71 -5.59 -5.84
C MET A 94 -1.66 -4.65 -6.43
N VAL A 95 -1.06 -4.99 -7.57
CA VAL A 95 -0.06 -4.11 -8.22
C VAL A 95 -0.69 -2.83 -8.75
N GLU A 96 -1.93 -2.90 -9.24
CA GLU A 96 -2.67 -1.73 -9.73
C GLU A 96 -3.12 -0.80 -8.60
N MET A 97 -3.52 -1.35 -7.45
CA MET A 97 -4.05 -0.59 -6.32
C MET A 97 -3.08 0.40 -5.71
N THR A 98 -1.83 -0.03 -5.53
CA THR A 98 -0.84 0.81 -4.86
C THR A 98 -0.38 1.93 -5.78
N LYS A 99 -0.27 1.65 -7.09
CA LYS A 99 -0.03 2.70 -8.09
C LYS A 99 -1.14 3.73 -8.11
N GLU A 100 -2.41 3.31 -8.09
CA GLU A 100 -3.56 4.20 -8.04
C GLU A 100 -3.55 5.14 -6.83
N LEU A 101 -3.09 4.67 -5.66
CA LEU A 101 -2.97 5.47 -4.44
C LEU A 101 -1.70 6.33 -4.44
N GLU A 102 -0.58 5.80 -4.87
CA GLU A 102 0.69 6.52 -5.01
C GLU A 102 0.56 7.70 -5.99
N GLU A 103 -0.15 7.52 -7.11
CA GLU A 103 -0.44 8.57 -8.08
C GLU A 103 -1.39 9.66 -7.54
N THR A 104 -2.16 9.34 -6.49
CA THR A 104 -3.15 10.26 -5.91
C THR A 104 -2.55 11.15 -4.83
N ILE A 105 -1.58 10.64 -4.06
CA ILE A 105 -0.92 11.38 -2.99
C ILE A 105 0.40 11.92 -3.55
N PRO A 106 0.54 13.25 -3.77
CA PRO A 106 1.75 13.85 -4.30
C PRO A 106 2.97 13.54 -3.42
N ASP A 107 4.12 13.34 -4.06
CA ASP A 107 5.40 13.03 -3.41
C ASP A 107 5.79 14.01 -2.31
N GLU A 108 5.47 15.29 -2.50
CA GLU A 108 5.76 16.35 -1.54
C GLU A 108 4.97 16.21 -0.23
N THR A 109 3.79 15.61 -0.27
CA THR A 109 2.95 15.36 0.91
C THR A 109 3.63 14.38 1.86
N PHE A 110 4.24 13.33 1.31
CA PHE A 110 4.98 12.35 2.11
C PHE A 110 6.28 12.90 2.71
N GLN A 111 6.88 13.91 2.10
CA GLN A 111 8.11 14.54 2.59
C GLN A 111 7.85 15.61 3.65
N LYS A 112 6.73 16.34 3.55
CA LYS A 112 6.38 17.47 4.43
C LYS A 112 5.50 17.08 5.61
N THR A 113 4.75 15.98 5.51
CA THR A 113 3.75 15.58 6.49
C THR A 113 4.24 14.40 7.31
N SER A 114 4.15 14.48 8.64
CA SER A 114 4.46 13.35 9.50
C SER A 114 3.45 12.21 9.27
N GLU A 115 3.88 10.95 9.46
CA GLU A 115 2.99 9.77 9.28
C GLU A 115 1.68 9.87 10.09
N GLY A 116 1.73 10.54 11.23
CA GLY A 116 0.56 10.76 12.08
C GLY A 116 -0.43 11.72 11.46
N GLU A 117 0.04 12.80 10.86
CA GLU A 117 -0.81 13.83 10.23
C GLU A 117 -1.52 13.28 8.99
N LEU A 118 -0.82 12.56 8.11
CA LEU A 118 -1.44 11.94 6.94
C LEU A 118 -2.53 10.93 7.35
N THR A 119 -2.32 10.20 8.44
CA THR A 119 -3.31 9.28 8.98
C THR A 119 -4.58 10.03 9.43
N VAL A 120 -4.43 11.21 10.04
CA VAL A 120 -5.56 12.05 10.45
C VAL A 120 -6.35 12.53 9.22
N TYR A 121 -5.68 13.04 8.19
CA TYR A 121 -6.33 13.47 6.95
C TYR A 121 -7.12 12.34 6.26
N ILE A 122 -6.54 11.14 6.19
CA ILE A 122 -7.24 9.97 5.65
C ILE A 122 -8.47 9.63 6.49
N GLN A 123 -8.36 9.66 7.82
CA GLN A 123 -9.49 9.38 8.71
C GLN A 123 -10.61 10.41 8.56
N ASP A 124 -10.28 11.69 8.49
CA ASP A 124 -11.26 12.76 8.32
C ASP A 124 -11.94 12.68 6.95
N TYR A 125 -11.17 12.41 5.90
CA TYR A 125 -11.74 12.14 4.59
C TYR A 125 -12.70 10.95 4.62
N LEU A 126 -12.31 9.82 5.20
CA LEU A 126 -13.16 8.65 5.29
C LEU A 126 -14.43 8.92 6.11
N ARG A 127 -14.36 9.75 7.16
CA ARG A 127 -15.55 10.18 7.93
C ARG A 127 -16.50 11.03 7.11
N SER A 128 -16.00 11.85 6.18
CA SER A 128 -16.82 12.71 5.31
C SER A 128 -17.57 11.92 4.23
N LEU A 129 -17.13 10.70 3.90
CA LEU A 129 -17.77 9.88 2.88
C LEU A 129 -19.06 9.22 3.39
N PRO A 130 -20.10 9.10 2.53
CA PRO A 130 -21.23 8.21 2.78
C PRO A 130 -20.74 6.77 3.07
N SER A 131 -21.49 6.03 3.89
CA SER A 131 -21.10 4.70 4.38
C SER A 131 -20.67 3.75 3.25
N ASP A 132 -21.45 3.67 2.18
CA ASP A 132 -21.19 2.76 1.06
C ASP A 132 -19.89 3.11 0.33
N LYS A 133 -19.64 4.39 0.09
CA LYS A 133 -18.40 4.87 -0.52
C LYS A 133 -17.20 4.64 0.38
N ARG A 134 -17.36 4.88 1.69
CA ARG A 134 -16.32 4.61 2.69
C ARG A 134 -15.95 3.13 2.70
N ILE A 135 -16.94 2.24 2.76
CA ILE A 135 -16.71 0.80 2.74
C ILE A 135 -16.05 0.39 1.42
N LEU A 136 -16.52 0.89 0.27
CA LEU A 136 -15.92 0.63 -1.03
C LEU A 136 -14.44 1.01 -1.07
N PHE A 137 -14.11 2.22 -0.57
CA PHE A 137 -12.74 2.72 -0.51
C PHE A 137 -11.85 1.87 0.40
N VAL A 138 -12.31 1.61 1.64
CA VAL A 138 -11.57 0.79 2.61
C VAL A 138 -11.38 -0.63 2.09
N ARG A 139 -12.40 -1.24 1.51
CA ARG A 139 -12.32 -2.58 0.91
C ARG A 139 -11.29 -2.63 -0.21
N ARG A 140 -11.27 -1.62 -1.09
CA ARG A 140 -10.29 -1.53 -2.17
C ARG A 140 -8.86 -1.38 -1.64
N TYR A 141 -8.61 -0.37 -0.79
CA TYR A 141 -7.26 0.08 -0.46
C TYR A 141 -6.69 -0.53 0.83
N TRP A 142 -7.53 -1.04 1.71
CA TRP A 142 -7.10 -1.67 2.96
C TRP A 142 -7.15 -3.18 2.92
N TYR A 143 -8.26 -3.73 2.40
CA TYR A 143 -8.46 -5.18 2.30
C TYR A 143 -7.96 -5.77 0.99
N GLY A 144 -7.76 -4.97 -0.04
CA GLY A 144 -7.20 -5.41 -1.32
C GLY A 144 -8.20 -6.08 -2.26
N ASP A 145 -9.50 -5.85 -2.06
CA ASP A 145 -10.52 -6.45 -2.89
C ASP A 145 -10.41 -6.00 -4.35
N SER A 146 -10.61 -6.94 -5.28
CA SER A 146 -10.60 -6.66 -6.70
C SER A 146 -11.80 -5.82 -7.14
N ILE A 147 -11.65 -5.07 -8.23
CA ILE A 147 -12.78 -4.36 -8.86
C ILE A 147 -13.96 -5.30 -9.15
N LYS A 148 -13.66 -6.54 -9.55
CA LYS A 148 -14.68 -7.56 -9.84
C LYS A 148 -15.45 -7.96 -8.58
N GLU A 149 -14.77 -8.15 -7.46
CA GLU A 149 -15.40 -8.50 -6.19
C GLU A 149 -16.22 -7.36 -5.63
N LEU A 150 -15.66 -6.16 -5.68
CA LEU A 150 -16.38 -4.96 -5.28
C LEU A 150 -17.64 -4.76 -6.13
N ALA A 151 -17.54 -5.00 -7.45
CA ALA A 151 -18.71 -4.92 -8.34
C ALA A 151 -19.82 -5.90 -7.92
N VAL A 152 -19.47 -7.13 -7.59
CA VAL A 152 -20.43 -8.13 -7.11
C VAL A 152 -20.99 -7.74 -5.74
N MET A 153 -20.12 -7.33 -4.80
CA MET A 153 -20.51 -7.01 -3.43
C MET A 153 -21.49 -5.82 -3.35
N PHE A 154 -21.26 -4.80 -4.19
CA PHE A 154 -22.07 -3.58 -4.20
C PHE A 154 -23.18 -3.59 -5.26
N GLY A 155 -23.35 -4.68 -6.01
CA GLY A 155 -24.33 -4.74 -7.11
C GLY A 155 -24.06 -3.73 -8.22
N MET A 156 -22.79 -3.38 -8.46
CA MET A 156 -22.34 -2.38 -9.42
C MET A 156 -21.66 -3.01 -10.62
N THR A 157 -21.55 -2.27 -11.72
CA THR A 157 -20.65 -2.67 -12.81
C THR A 157 -19.20 -2.38 -12.44
N GLN A 158 -18.25 -3.10 -13.02
CA GLN A 158 -16.83 -2.85 -12.80
C GLN A 158 -16.43 -1.42 -13.20
N SER A 159 -17.02 -0.89 -14.27
CA SER A 159 -16.80 0.49 -14.71
C SER A 159 -17.30 1.50 -13.67
N SER A 160 -18.49 1.27 -13.10
CA SER A 160 -19.04 2.13 -12.04
C SER A 160 -18.15 2.12 -10.78
N VAL A 161 -17.59 0.96 -10.39
CA VAL A 161 -16.64 0.86 -9.28
C VAL A 161 -15.38 1.67 -9.57
N LYS A 162 -14.78 1.51 -10.76
CA LYS A 162 -13.59 2.27 -11.18
C LYS A 162 -13.83 3.79 -11.13
N VAL A 163 -14.94 4.26 -11.70
CA VAL A 163 -15.30 5.68 -11.71
C VAL A 163 -15.54 6.19 -10.29
N SER A 164 -16.20 5.41 -9.42
CA SER A 164 -16.44 5.78 -8.04
C SER A 164 -15.14 5.93 -7.26
N LEU A 165 -14.22 4.97 -7.39
CA LEU A 165 -12.91 5.01 -6.76
C LEU A 165 -12.06 6.18 -7.29
N PHE A 166 -12.06 6.42 -8.58
CA PHE A 166 -11.37 7.56 -9.19
C PHE A 166 -11.87 8.89 -8.60
N ARG A 167 -13.18 9.11 -8.57
CA ARG A 167 -13.76 10.34 -8.00
C ARG A 167 -13.42 10.53 -6.52
N MET A 168 -13.39 9.45 -5.75
CA MET A 168 -13.00 9.52 -4.33
C MET A 168 -11.52 9.88 -4.16
N ARG A 169 -10.64 9.40 -5.04
CA ARG A 169 -9.22 9.80 -5.00
C ARG A 169 -9.04 11.28 -5.34
N GLU A 170 -9.72 11.76 -6.40
CA GLU A 170 -9.67 13.17 -6.77
C GLU A 170 -10.19 14.07 -5.63
N GLN A 171 -11.30 13.71 -5.00
CA GLN A 171 -11.82 14.45 -3.83
C GLN A 171 -10.84 14.46 -2.65
N PHE A 172 -10.16 13.35 -2.41
CA PHE A 172 -9.14 13.28 -1.37
C PHE A 172 -7.94 14.19 -1.69
N LYS A 173 -7.48 14.16 -2.93
CA LYS A 173 -6.42 15.05 -3.42
C LYS A 173 -6.80 16.52 -3.27
N GLU A 174 -7.99 16.92 -3.70
CA GLU A 174 -8.50 18.28 -3.54
C GLU A 174 -8.56 18.71 -2.07
N MET A 175 -8.96 17.81 -1.17
CA MET A 175 -8.97 18.08 0.27
C MET A 175 -7.55 18.33 0.79
N LEU A 176 -6.56 17.53 0.39
CA LEU A 176 -5.16 17.74 0.80
C LEU A 176 -4.61 19.08 0.30
N VAL A 177 -4.94 19.45 -0.93
CA VAL A 177 -4.57 20.77 -1.50
C VAL A 177 -5.21 21.90 -0.70
N CYS A 178 -6.50 21.82 -0.38
CA CYS A 178 -7.21 22.84 0.40
C CYS A 178 -6.66 23.01 1.82
N GLN A 179 -6.07 21.97 2.39
CA GLN A 179 -5.45 22.01 3.72
C GLN A 179 -3.97 22.43 3.68
N GLY A 180 -3.46 22.83 2.50
CA GLY A 180 -2.09 23.28 2.33
C GLY A 180 -1.04 22.16 2.48
N VAL A 181 -1.47 20.92 2.40
CA VAL A 181 -0.60 19.74 2.51
C VAL A 181 0.12 19.50 1.19
N THR A 182 -0.48 19.95 0.07
CA THR A 182 0.10 19.89 -1.28
C THR A 182 -0.07 21.21 -2.00
N GLU A 183 0.90 21.58 -2.83
CA GLU A 183 0.76 22.75 -3.71
C GLU A 183 -0.11 22.40 -4.92
N SER A 184 -1.01 23.33 -5.30
CA SER A 184 -1.79 23.23 -6.53
C SER A 184 -0.84 23.40 -7.74
N HIS A 185 -0.74 22.40 -8.56
CA HIS A 185 -0.15 22.52 -9.90
C HIS A 185 -1.24 22.65 -10.92
#